data_67ac68635511e4617990e5eca70df89e
#
_entry.id   67ac68635511e4617990e5eca70df89e
#
_cell.length_a   1.000
_cell.length_b   1.000
_cell.length_c   1.000
_cell.angle_alpha   90.00
_cell.angle_beta   90.00
_cell.angle_gamma   90.00
#
_symmetry.space_group_name_H-M   'P 1'
#
loop_
_entity.id
_entity.type
_entity.pdbx_description
1 polymer ?
#
loop_
_entity_poly.entity_id
_entity_poly.type
_entity_poly.pdbx_seq_one_letter_code
_entity_poly.pdbx_strand_id
1 'polypeptide(L)'
;MEIFIEFLLFVLKAFTIAVLIFVPIFLISLSRKTKEESLGELKIKNLSNQYKSMANSLKVLNLNKDETKKFIKAEKIQLKATLKGGSKGKKKPVYVLNFEGDIEASSVESLREEINAILNSETKCEEIILRLESRGGTVIGYGLCAAQLQRIRDANIKLTACVDKVAASGGYMMACVADKIISAPFAVIGSIGVVAAIPN
;
A
#
# COMPACT_ATOMS: atom_id res chain seq x y z
N MET A 1 -35.24 24.52 -53.45
CA MET A 1 -35.82 24.28 -52.09
C MET A 1 -35.48 22.88 -51.61
N GLU A 2 -35.57 21.83 -52.44
CA GLU A 2 -35.28 20.44 -52.08
C GLU A 2 -33.82 20.24 -51.63
N ILE A 3 -32.83 20.75 -52.36
CA ILE A 3 -31.38 20.62 -52.01
C ILE A 3 -31.09 21.25 -50.64
N PHE A 4 -31.73 22.30 -50.24
CA PHE A 4 -31.57 22.95 -48.97
C PHE A 4 -32.12 22.06 -47.80
N ILE A 5 -33.26 21.39 -48.07
CA ILE A 5 -33.88 20.46 -47.10
C ILE A 5 -33.00 19.22 -46.93
N GLU A 6 -32.46 18.64 -47.99
CA GLU A 6 -31.54 17.50 -47.93
C GLU A 6 -30.27 17.82 -47.16
N PHE A 7 -29.69 19.04 -47.42
CA PHE A 7 -28.53 19.49 -46.66
C PHE A 7 -28.82 19.67 -45.16
N LEU A 8 -29.99 20.23 -44.84
CA LEU A 8 -30.42 20.40 -43.46
C LEU A 8 -30.61 19.04 -42.74
N LEU A 9 -31.21 18.07 -43.43
CA LEU A 9 -31.39 16.71 -42.93
C LEU A 9 -30.04 16.00 -42.75
N PHE A 10 -29.06 16.22 -43.63
CA PHE A 10 -27.72 15.68 -43.48
C PHE A 10 -27.00 16.24 -42.24
N VAL A 11 -27.07 17.55 -42.06
CA VAL A 11 -26.49 18.21 -40.88
C VAL A 11 -27.16 17.73 -39.59
N LEU A 12 -28.48 17.58 -39.58
CA LEU A 12 -29.20 17.06 -38.42
C LEU A 12 -28.79 15.62 -38.07
N LYS A 13 -28.64 14.73 -39.08
CA LYS A 13 -28.14 13.37 -38.87
C LYS A 13 -26.70 13.36 -38.36
N ALA A 14 -25.82 14.17 -38.93
CA ALA A 14 -24.43 14.26 -38.48
C ALA A 14 -24.35 14.75 -37.01
N PHE A 15 -25.18 15.74 -36.65
CA PHE A 15 -25.26 16.25 -35.29
C PHE A 15 -25.77 15.20 -34.30
N THR A 16 -26.82 14.42 -34.64
CA THR A 16 -27.30 13.35 -33.78
C THR A 16 -26.26 12.25 -33.54
N ILE A 17 -25.51 11.88 -34.58
CA ILE A 17 -24.40 10.90 -34.45
C ILE A 17 -23.30 11.47 -33.55
N ALA A 18 -22.92 12.72 -33.74
CA ALA A 18 -21.93 13.38 -32.88
C ALA A 18 -22.36 13.39 -31.42
N VAL A 19 -23.60 13.77 -31.13
CA VAL A 19 -24.16 13.75 -29.75
C VAL A 19 -24.14 12.35 -29.16
N LEU A 20 -24.53 11.33 -29.91
CA LEU A 20 -24.52 9.91 -29.48
C LEU A 20 -23.13 9.41 -29.13
N ILE A 21 -22.10 9.93 -29.75
CA ILE A 21 -20.71 9.54 -29.47
C ILE A 21 -20.10 10.40 -28.33
N PHE A 22 -20.29 11.71 -28.39
CA PHE A 22 -19.64 12.63 -27.45
C PHE A 22 -20.27 12.62 -26.05
N VAL A 23 -21.60 12.43 -25.94
CA VAL A 23 -22.28 12.40 -24.64
C VAL A 23 -21.80 11.25 -23.76
N PRO A 24 -21.73 9.98 -24.21
CA PRO A 24 -21.22 8.91 -23.37
C PRO A 24 -19.73 9.07 -23.03
N ILE A 25 -18.92 9.57 -23.97
CA ILE A 25 -17.50 9.85 -23.69
C ILE A 25 -17.36 10.95 -22.63
N PHE A 26 -18.17 12.00 -22.69
CA PHE A 26 -18.22 13.06 -21.71
C PHE A 26 -18.69 12.57 -20.34
N LEU A 27 -19.75 11.73 -20.30
CA LEU A 27 -20.24 11.11 -19.06
C LEU A 27 -19.20 10.16 -18.43
N ILE A 28 -18.48 9.38 -19.24
CA ILE A 28 -17.38 8.55 -18.76
C ILE A 28 -16.22 9.40 -18.24
N SER A 29 -15.92 10.52 -18.90
CA SER A 29 -14.90 11.48 -18.45
C SER A 29 -15.31 12.17 -17.14
N LEU A 30 -16.57 12.56 -16.99
CA LEU A 30 -17.12 13.08 -15.72
C LEU A 30 -17.06 12.02 -14.60
N SER A 31 -17.46 10.80 -14.89
CA SER A 31 -17.41 9.67 -13.95
C SER A 31 -16.01 9.31 -13.54
N ARG A 32 -15.00 9.54 -14.40
CA ARG A 32 -13.59 9.39 -14.04
C ARG A 32 -13.06 10.55 -13.17
N LYS A 33 -13.60 11.75 -13.30
CA LYS A 33 -13.26 12.90 -12.46
C LYS A 33 -13.95 12.88 -11.10
N THR A 34 -15.10 12.24 -10.97
CA THR A 34 -15.80 11.97 -9.69
C THR A 34 -15.38 10.65 -9.03
N LYS A 35 -14.25 10.03 -9.45
CA LYS A 35 -13.51 9.28 -8.49
C LYS A 35 -12.98 10.33 -7.50
N GLU A 36 -13.85 10.70 -6.56
CA GLU A 36 -13.42 11.34 -5.32
C GLU A 36 -12.09 10.68 -4.96
N GLU A 37 -11.12 11.46 -4.60
CA GLU A 37 -10.03 11.01 -3.74
C GLU A 37 -10.72 10.38 -2.53
N SER A 38 -11.16 9.14 -2.69
CA SER A 38 -11.62 8.34 -1.57
C SER A 38 -10.41 8.33 -0.67
N LEU A 39 -10.53 8.97 0.49
CA LEU A 39 -9.63 8.83 1.61
C LEU A 39 -9.07 7.42 1.52
N GLY A 40 -7.78 7.31 1.19
CA GLY A 40 -7.16 6.12 0.61
C GLY A 40 -7.66 4.85 1.25
N GLU A 41 -8.21 3.94 0.46
CA GLU A 41 -8.77 2.69 0.96
C GLU A 41 -7.66 1.87 1.62
N LEU A 42 -7.59 1.91 2.94
CA LEU A 42 -6.58 1.20 3.72
C LEU A 42 -6.80 -0.32 3.58
N LYS A 43 -5.95 -0.98 2.79
CA LYS A 43 -6.00 -2.44 2.59
C LYS A 43 -5.19 -3.15 3.65
N ILE A 44 -5.88 -3.66 4.68
CA ILE A 44 -5.24 -4.42 5.75
C ILE A 44 -5.24 -5.91 5.40
N LYS A 45 -4.06 -6.54 5.39
CA LYS A 45 -3.88 -7.97 5.21
C LYS A 45 -3.34 -8.61 6.48
N ASN A 46 -3.97 -9.67 6.95
CA ASN A 46 -3.42 -10.45 8.05
C ASN A 46 -2.38 -11.44 7.52
N LEU A 47 -1.10 -11.06 7.59
CA LEU A 47 0.02 -11.86 7.09
C LEU A 47 0.16 -13.19 7.84
N SER A 48 -0.05 -13.19 9.16
CA SER A 48 0.03 -14.41 9.98
C SER A 48 -0.99 -15.47 9.53
N ASN A 49 -2.21 -15.05 9.24
CA ASN A 49 -3.24 -15.96 8.72
C ASN A 49 -2.92 -16.41 7.30
N GLN A 50 -2.40 -15.53 6.47
CA GLN A 50 -1.99 -15.86 5.10
C GLN A 50 -0.93 -16.95 5.09
N TYR A 51 0.16 -16.76 5.83
CA TYR A 51 1.26 -17.75 5.91
C TYR A 51 0.81 -19.06 6.57
N LYS A 52 -0.05 -18.99 7.59
CA LYS A 52 -0.63 -20.18 8.20
C LYS A 52 -1.48 -20.97 7.20
N SER A 53 -2.30 -20.30 6.40
CA SER A 53 -3.09 -20.94 5.34
C SER A 53 -2.21 -21.62 4.29
N MET A 54 -1.14 -20.94 3.84
CA MET A 54 -0.17 -21.52 2.90
C MET A 54 0.52 -22.76 3.49
N ALA A 55 0.98 -22.69 4.74
CA ALA A 55 1.60 -23.83 5.41
C ALA A 55 0.61 -25.00 5.58
N ASN A 56 -0.66 -24.72 5.87
CA ASN A 56 -1.68 -25.74 5.97
C ASN A 56 -1.97 -26.41 4.62
N SER A 57 -1.98 -25.64 3.54
CA SER A 57 -2.12 -26.19 2.17
C SER A 57 -1.00 -27.18 1.84
N LEU A 58 0.25 -26.85 2.19
CA LEU A 58 1.38 -27.75 2.01
C LEU A 58 1.25 -29.03 2.85
N LYS A 59 0.72 -28.93 4.09
CA LYS A 59 0.49 -30.11 4.92
C LYS A 59 -0.58 -31.02 4.32
N VAL A 60 -1.66 -30.47 3.81
CA VAL A 60 -2.77 -31.24 3.20
C VAL A 60 -2.32 -32.04 1.99
N LEU A 61 -1.34 -31.55 1.22
CA LEU A 61 -0.79 -32.27 0.06
C LEU A 61 -0.15 -33.62 0.44
N ASN A 62 0.33 -33.75 1.66
CA ASN A 62 1.01 -34.95 2.15
C ASN A 62 0.10 -35.88 2.99
N LEU A 63 -1.18 -35.55 3.13
CA LEU A 63 -2.15 -36.29 3.91
C LEU A 63 -3.09 -37.11 2.99
N ASN A 64 -3.51 -38.30 3.46
CA ASN A 64 -4.58 -39.06 2.80
C ASN A 64 -5.95 -38.40 3.03
N LYS A 65 -7.01 -38.88 2.35
CA LYS A 65 -8.36 -38.28 2.41
C LYS A 65 -8.95 -38.21 3.83
N ASP A 66 -8.71 -39.24 4.65
CA ASP A 66 -9.27 -39.32 6.01
C ASP A 66 -8.52 -38.41 6.98
N GLU A 67 -7.21 -38.37 6.85
CA GLU A 67 -6.35 -37.44 7.61
C GLU A 67 -6.66 -36.00 7.26
N THR A 68 -6.87 -35.69 6.00
CA THR A 68 -7.24 -34.34 5.54
C THR A 68 -8.58 -33.90 6.18
N LYS A 69 -9.60 -34.77 6.24
CA LYS A 69 -10.87 -34.46 6.89
C LYS A 69 -10.70 -34.19 8.39
N LYS A 70 -9.88 -34.99 9.08
CA LYS A 70 -9.59 -34.82 10.50
C LYS A 70 -8.85 -33.49 10.74
N PHE A 71 -7.86 -33.18 9.90
CA PHE A 71 -7.08 -31.94 9.99
C PHE A 71 -7.96 -30.70 9.81
N ILE A 72 -8.78 -30.64 8.75
CA ILE A 72 -9.69 -29.52 8.49
C ILE A 72 -10.70 -29.35 9.64
N LYS A 73 -11.22 -30.45 10.21
CA LYS A 73 -12.14 -30.39 11.33
C LYS A 73 -11.48 -29.82 12.59
N ALA A 74 -10.25 -30.27 12.89
CA ALA A 74 -9.47 -29.75 14.02
C ALA A 74 -9.15 -28.26 13.86
N GLU A 75 -8.77 -27.82 12.67
CA GLU A 75 -8.49 -26.41 12.37
C GLU A 75 -9.74 -25.53 12.54
N LYS A 76 -10.90 -25.98 12.06
CA LYS A 76 -12.19 -25.28 12.28
C LYS A 76 -12.54 -25.12 13.76
N ILE A 77 -12.30 -26.16 14.57
CA ILE A 77 -12.54 -26.13 16.03
C ILE A 77 -11.59 -25.12 16.67
N GLN A 78 -10.32 -25.15 16.33
CA GLN A 78 -9.31 -24.22 16.85
C GLN A 78 -9.60 -22.77 16.48
N LEU A 79 -10.02 -22.51 15.24
CA LEU A 79 -10.43 -21.18 14.79
C LEU A 79 -11.66 -20.67 15.58
N LYS A 80 -12.68 -21.53 15.77
CA LYS A 80 -13.85 -21.19 16.57
C LYS A 80 -13.50 -20.91 18.05
N ALA A 81 -12.58 -21.68 18.63
CA ALA A 81 -12.10 -21.46 20.00
C ALA A 81 -11.36 -20.13 20.13
N THR A 82 -10.51 -19.77 19.13
CA THR A 82 -9.81 -18.48 19.10
C THR A 82 -10.77 -17.30 18.96
N LEU A 83 -11.84 -17.43 18.19
CA LEU A 83 -12.88 -16.40 18.03
C LEU A 83 -13.75 -16.24 19.29
N LYS A 84 -14.02 -17.34 20.01
CA LYS A 84 -14.84 -17.36 21.26
C LYS A 84 -14.04 -17.00 22.51
N GLY A 85 -12.74 -17.28 22.52
CA GLY A 85 -11.84 -16.94 23.61
C GLY A 85 -11.56 -15.43 23.58
N GLY A 86 -12.44 -14.65 24.24
CA GLY A 86 -12.27 -13.21 24.37
C GLY A 86 -10.90 -12.86 24.95
N SER A 87 -10.34 -11.87 24.43
CA SER A 87 -9.30 -10.90 24.83
C SER A 87 -8.31 -11.18 25.98
N LYS A 88 -8.22 -12.36 26.56
CA LYS A 88 -7.19 -12.67 27.56
C LYS A 88 -5.88 -13.03 26.86
N GLY A 89 -4.94 -12.07 26.81
CA GLY A 89 -3.58 -12.28 26.30
C GLY A 89 -3.39 -12.06 24.79
N LYS A 90 -4.17 -11.20 24.13
CA LYS A 90 -3.87 -10.78 22.76
C LYS A 90 -2.49 -10.11 22.75
N LYS A 91 -1.54 -10.74 22.08
CA LYS A 91 -0.25 -10.10 21.75
C LYS A 91 -0.55 -8.81 21.02
N LYS A 92 0.21 -7.77 21.34
CA LYS A 92 0.12 -6.51 20.59
C LYS A 92 0.42 -6.79 19.12
N PRO A 93 -0.30 -6.19 18.16
CA PRO A 93 -0.02 -6.39 16.75
C PRO A 93 1.33 -5.79 16.37
N VAL A 94 1.97 -6.41 15.38
CA VAL A 94 3.08 -5.84 14.64
C VAL A 94 2.53 -5.43 13.28
N TYR A 95 2.68 -4.17 12.92
CA TYR A 95 2.26 -3.67 11.60
C TYR A 95 3.42 -3.70 10.63
N VAL A 96 3.12 -4.01 9.37
CA VAL A 96 4.11 -3.99 8.28
C VAL A 96 3.65 -2.98 7.26
N LEU A 97 4.43 -1.93 7.10
CA LEU A 97 4.28 -0.91 6.07
C LEU A 97 5.20 -1.25 4.89
N ASN A 98 4.75 -0.99 3.66
CA ASN A 98 5.58 -1.15 2.49
C ASN A 98 5.78 0.20 1.84
N PHE A 99 7.02 0.57 1.61
CA PHE A 99 7.37 1.78 0.89
C PHE A 99 8.28 1.44 -0.29
N GLU A 100 7.76 1.69 -1.47
CA GLU A 100 8.50 1.62 -2.73
C GLU A 100 8.58 3.04 -3.29
N GLY A 101 9.80 3.61 -3.27
CA GLY A 101 10.02 5.02 -3.56
C GLY A 101 10.54 5.26 -4.97
N ASP A 102 9.89 6.17 -5.67
CA ASP A 102 10.35 6.80 -6.91
C ASP A 102 11.14 8.08 -6.64
N ILE A 103 11.53 8.81 -7.68
CA ILE A 103 12.34 10.04 -7.58
C ILE A 103 11.61 11.11 -6.78
N GLU A 104 10.31 11.27 -6.95
CA GLU A 104 9.49 12.29 -6.27
C GLU A 104 8.97 11.85 -4.91
N ALA A 105 9.20 10.59 -4.51
CA ALA A 105 8.64 9.96 -3.32
C ALA A 105 7.09 10.02 -3.31
N SER A 106 6.46 9.75 -4.44
CA SER A 106 5.00 9.88 -4.63
C SER A 106 4.18 9.03 -3.65
N SER A 107 4.77 7.97 -3.08
CA SER A 107 4.15 7.13 -2.05
C SER A 107 4.04 7.81 -0.66
N VAL A 108 4.51 9.05 -0.49
CA VAL A 108 4.50 9.76 0.80
C VAL A 108 3.10 9.95 1.36
N GLU A 109 2.12 10.23 0.51
CA GLU A 109 0.73 10.41 0.94
C GLU A 109 0.14 9.10 1.50
N SER A 110 0.36 7.98 0.79
CA SER A 110 -0.06 6.65 1.27
C SER A 110 0.60 6.30 2.60
N LEU A 111 1.90 6.56 2.73
CA LEU A 111 2.63 6.34 3.98
C LEU A 111 2.06 7.19 5.13
N ARG A 112 1.70 8.44 4.86
CA ARG A 112 1.07 9.34 5.82
C ARG A 112 -0.26 8.79 6.33
N GLU A 113 -1.13 8.34 5.40
CA GLU A 113 -2.44 7.77 5.72
C GLU A 113 -2.31 6.49 6.56
N GLU A 114 -1.39 5.60 6.19
CA GLU A 114 -1.11 4.38 6.93
C GLU A 114 -0.64 4.69 8.37
N ILE A 115 0.28 5.64 8.52
CA ILE A 115 0.78 6.08 9.83
C ILE A 115 -0.33 6.75 10.64
N ASN A 116 -1.15 7.61 10.03
CA ASN A 116 -2.30 8.22 10.68
C ASN A 116 -3.26 7.17 11.23
N ALA A 117 -3.58 6.15 10.43
CA ALA A 117 -4.46 5.06 10.85
C ALA A 117 -3.89 4.29 12.05
N ILE A 118 -2.58 4.01 12.05
CA ILE A 118 -1.92 3.29 13.16
C ILE A 118 -1.90 4.16 14.43
N LEU A 119 -1.50 5.42 14.33
CA LEU A 119 -1.38 6.31 15.47
C LEU A 119 -2.72 6.66 16.12
N ASN A 120 -3.80 6.70 15.33
CA ASN A 120 -5.16 6.93 15.84
C ASN A 120 -5.88 5.64 16.27
N SER A 121 -5.24 4.47 16.10
CA SER A 121 -5.83 3.19 16.53
C SER A 121 -5.83 3.07 18.05
N GLU A 122 -6.94 2.63 18.63
CA GLU A 122 -7.03 2.28 20.06
C GLU A 122 -6.14 1.08 20.41
N THR A 123 -5.78 0.28 19.42
CA THR A 123 -4.96 -0.92 19.62
C THR A 123 -3.48 -0.53 19.63
N LYS A 124 -2.88 -0.55 20.83
CA LYS A 124 -1.43 -0.32 20.95
C LYS A 124 -0.65 -1.38 20.19
N CYS A 125 0.15 -0.97 19.19
CA CYS A 125 1.05 -1.86 18.49
C CYS A 125 2.34 -2.10 19.27
N GLU A 126 3.01 -3.22 19.02
CA GLU A 126 4.29 -3.56 19.63
C GLU A 126 5.45 -2.95 18.81
N GLU A 127 5.37 -3.06 17.50
CA GLU A 127 6.43 -2.66 16.58
C GLU A 127 5.84 -2.37 15.20
N ILE A 128 6.45 -1.46 14.48
CA ILE A 128 6.20 -1.22 13.06
C ILE A 128 7.43 -1.67 12.28
N ILE A 129 7.22 -2.51 11.29
CA ILE A 129 8.24 -2.95 10.33
C ILE A 129 8.00 -2.20 9.02
N LEU A 130 8.97 -1.40 8.61
CA LEU A 130 8.97 -0.74 7.31
C LEU A 130 9.76 -1.59 6.31
N ARG A 131 9.09 -2.17 5.34
CA ARG A 131 9.76 -2.77 4.17
C ARG A 131 10.05 -1.64 3.19
N LEU A 132 11.31 -1.33 3.06
CA LEU A 132 11.80 -0.16 2.32
C LEU A 132 12.56 -0.60 1.08
N GLU A 133 12.12 -0.11 -0.08
CA GLU A 133 12.83 -0.23 -1.34
C GLU A 133 12.85 1.14 -2.02
N SER A 134 14.02 1.78 -2.07
CA SER A 134 14.18 3.07 -2.75
C SER A 134 15.63 3.38 -3.09
N ARG A 135 15.83 3.92 -4.28
CA ARG A 135 17.12 4.45 -4.74
C ARG A 135 17.33 5.90 -4.30
N GLY A 136 16.35 6.51 -3.63
CA GLY A 136 16.33 7.92 -3.29
C GLY A 136 15.75 8.80 -4.38
N GLY A 137 15.81 10.11 -4.18
CA GLY A 137 15.24 11.11 -5.08
C GLY A 137 15.29 12.50 -4.47
N THR A 138 14.24 13.31 -4.65
CA THR A 138 14.19 14.69 -4.19
C THR A 138 14.33 14.81 -2.67
N VAL A 139 15.12 15.77 -2.23
CA VAL A 139 15.34 16.03 -0.80
C VAL A 139 14.02 16.34 -0.09
N ILE A 140 13.15 17.11 -0.72
CA ILE A 140 11.85 17.49 -0.14
C ILE A 140 10.94 16.26 0.03
N GLY A 141 10.78 15.44 -1.01
CA GLY A 141 9.91 14.27 -0.97
C GLY A 141 10.36 13.26 0.08
N TYR A 142 11.64 12.91 0.09
CA TYR A 142 12.19 11.97 1.06
C TYR A 142 12.30 12.55 2.47
N GLY A 143 12.50 13.88 2.59
CA GLY A 143 12.42 14.57 3.86
C GLY A 143 11.04 14.48 4.49
N LEU A 144 9.97 14.62 3.68
CA LEU A 144 8.59 14.41 4.14
C LEU A 144 8.35 12.96 4.57
N CYS A 145 8.86 11.97 3.83
CA CYS A 145 8.76 10.56 4.22
C CYS A 145 9.46 10.31 5.56
N ALA A 146 10.68 10.80 5.73
CA ALA A 146 11.43 10.67 6.98
C ALA A 146 10.69 11.33 8.15
N ALA A 147 10.09 12.51 7.95
CA ALA A 147 9.27 13.20 8.95
C ALA A 147 8.03 12.38 9.34
N GLN A 148 7.38 11.67 8.40
CA GLN A 148 6.28 10.77 8.75
C GLN A 148 6.76 9.60 9.62
N LEU A 149 7.89 9.00 9.31
CA LEU A 149 8.49 7.93 10.11
C LEU A 149 8.90 8.41 11.51
N GLN A 150 9.38 9.64 11.63
CA GLN A 150 9.73 10.24 12.93
C GLN A 150 8.53 10.29 13.87
N ARG A 151 7.32 10.53 13.37
CA ARG A 151 6.08 10.52 14.18
C ARG A 151 5.83 9.19 14.89
N ILE A 152 6.23 8.07 14.26
CA ILE A 152 6.14 6.72 14.87
C ILE A 152 7.04 6.66 16.10
N ARG A 153 8.27 7.18 15.99
CA ARG A 153 9.22 7.21 17.08
C ARG A 153 8.82 8.15 18.21
N ASP A 154 8.29 9.31 17.85
CA ASP A 154 7.76 10.30 18.80
C ASP A 154 6.58 9.74 19.61
N ALA A 155 5.83 8.82 19.02
CA ALA A 155 4.79 8.04 19.71
C ALA A 155 5.33 6.86 20.55
N ASN A 156 6.67 6.72 20.68
CA ASN A 156 7.33 5.63 21.39
C ASN A 156 6.97 4.23 20.86
N ILE A 157 6.74 4.12 19.56
CA ILE A 157 6.53 2.84 18.87
C ILE A 157 7.84 2.44 18.21
N LYS A 158 8.29 1.22 18.46
CA LYS A 158 9.52 0.71 17.88
C LYS A 158 9.39 0.60 16.35
N LEU A 159 10.35 1.15 15.62
CA LEU A 159 10.40 1.14 14.17
C LEU A 159 11.62 0.33 13.69
N THR A 160 11.38 -0.68 12.88
CA THR A 160 12.44 -1.46 12.23
C THR A 160 12.34 -1.32 10.72
N ALA A 161 13.39 -0.84 10.07
CA ALA A 161 13.48 -0.79 8.62
C ALA A 161 14.09 -2.08 8.08
N CYS A 162 13.41 -2.73 7.13
CA CYS A 162 13.88 -3.92 6.43
C CYS A 162 14.14 -3.58 4.97
N VAL A 163 15.38 -3.84 4.51
CA VAL A 163 15.85 -3.52 3.17
C VAL A 163 16.25 -4.81 2.46
N ASP A 164 15.46 -5.23 1.49
CA ASP A 164 15.74 -6.45 0.72
C ASP A 164 16.69 -6.17 -0.46
N LYS A 165 16.56 -5.03 -1.14
CA LYS A 165 17.31 -4.72 -2.36
C LYS A 165 18.11 -3.42 -2.25
N VAL A 166 17.45 -2.30 -1.95
CA VAL A 166 18.10 -0.99 -1.96
C VAL A 166 17.41 -0.01 -1.01
N ALA A 167 18.22 0.72 -0.25
CA ALA A 167 17.85 1.95 0.45
C ALA A 167 19.02 2.93 0.31
N ALA A 168 19.00 3.76 -0.72
CA ALA A 168 20.09 4.68 -1.05
C ALA A 168 19.63 6.13 -1.01
N SER A 169 20.55 7.06 -0.72
CA SER A 169 20.28 8.50 -0.67
C SER A 169 19.06 8.83 0.20
N GLY A 170 18.00 9.41 -0.35
CA GLY A 170 16.74 9.66 0.36
C GLY A 170 16.12 8.41 1.00
N GLY A 171 16.23 7.24 0.36
CA GLY A 171 15.80 5.97 0.93
C GLY A 171 16.60 5.59 2.17
N TYR A 172 17.91 5.84 2.17
CA TYR A 172 18.74 5.63 3.35
C TYR A 172 18.43 6.64 4.46
N MET A 173 18.14 7.89 4.12
CA MET A 173 17.67 8.88 5.08
C MET A 173 16.40 8.40 5.82
N MET A 174 15.44 7.80 5.10
CA MET A 174 14.28 7.18 5.73
C MET A 174 14.67 6.01 6.65
N ALA A 175 15.57 5.13 6.20
CA ALA A 175 16.04 4.01 7.00
C ALA A 175 16.70 4.45 8.30
N CYS A 176 17.45 5.56 8.29
CA CYS A 176 18.14 6.10 9.47
C CYS A 176 17.19 6.61 10.56
N VAL A 177 15.92 6.87 10.27
CA VAL A 177 14.91 7.21 11.27
C VAL A 177 14.56 6.01 12.16
N ALA A 178 14.71 4.80 11.67
CA ALA A 178 14.35 3.58 12.38
C ALA A 178 15.28 3.31 13.59
N ASP A 179 14.75 2.63 14.61
CA ASP A 179 15.53 2.15 15.75
C ASP A 179 16.49 1.04 15.35
N LYS A 180 16.12 0.30 14.29
CA LYS A 180 16.92 -0.81 13.77
C LYS A 180 16.78 -0.89 12.26
N ILE A 181 17.92 -1.10 11.58
CA ILE A 181 17.95 -1.42 10.15
C ILE A 181 18.36 -2.89 10.01
N ILE A 182 17.58 -3.64 9.25
CA ILE A 182 17.88 -5.02 8.86
C ILE A 182 18.00 -5.02 7.34
N SER A 183 19.14 -5.40 6.81
CA SER A 183 19.38 -5.48 5.37
C SER A 183 19.71 -6.92 4.94
N ALA A 184 19.26 -7.28 3.74
CA ALA A 184 19.73 -8.49 3.09
C ALA A 184 21.24 -8.40 2.82
N PRO A 185 21.97 -9.53 2.74
CA PRO A 185 23.44 -9.52 2.57
C PRO A 185 23.93 -8.76 1.34
N PHE A 186 23.13 -8.72 0.27
CA PHE A 186 23.48 -8.04 -0.98
C PHE A 186 22.64 -6.77 -1.22
N ALA A 187 21.94 -6.28 -0.20
CA ALA A 187 21.22 -5.02 -0.30
C ALA A 187 22.19 -3.84 -0.41
N VAL A 188 21.86 -2.90 -1.29
CA VAL A 188 22.59 -1.64 -1.42
C VAL A 188 22.01 -0.64 -0.44
N ILE A 189 22.82 -0.19 0.53
CA ILE A 189 22.42 0.82 1.52
C ILE A 189 23.45 1.94 1.60
N GLY A 190 23.01 3.17 1.92
CA GLY A 190 23.91 4.33 2.02
C GLY A 190 23.82 5.23 0.78
N SER A 191 24.93 5.42 0.05
CA SER A 191 24.99 6.34 -1.11
C SER A 191 24.47 7.74 -0.77
N ILE A 192 25.11 8.37 0.25
CA ILE A 192 24.71 9.69 0.75
C ILE A 192 25.35 10.75 -0.13
N GLY A 193 24.53 11.64 -0.68
CA GLY A 193 24.99 12.79 -1.45
C GLY A 193 23.83 13.69 -1.83
N VAL A 194 24.12 14.97 -2.03
CA VAL A 194 23.17 15.96 -2.55
C VAL A 194 23.75 16.57 -3.81
N VAL A 195 22.97 16.56 -4.87
CA VAL A 195 23.29 17.24 -6.13
C VAL A 195 22.34 18.42 -6.29
N ALA A 196 22.89 19.61 -6.50
CA ALA A 196 22.13 20.80 -6.81
C ALA A 196 22.57 21.35 -8.18
N ALA A 197 21.60 21.68 -9.02
CA ALA A 197 21.85 22.43 -10.25
C ALA A 197 21.57 23.91 -9.98
N ILE A 198 22.57 24.75 -10.21
CA ILE A 198 22.43 26.20 -10.13
C ILE A 198 22.38 26.73 -11.58
N PRO A 199 21.26 27.29 -12.03
CA PRO A 199 21.17 27.88 -13.36
C PRO A 199 22.09 29.10 -13.44
N ASN A 200 22.84 29.21 -14.55
CA ASN A 200 23.68 30.33 -14.85
C ASN A 200 22.85 31.47 -15.45
#